data_7712674abb54d83d0aeee7ddfe7981d2
#
_entry.id   7712674abb54d83d0aeee7ddfe7981d2
#
_cell.length_a   1.000
_cell.length_b   1.000
_cell.length_c   1.000
_cell.angle_alpha   90.00
_cell.angle_beta   90.00
_cell.angle_gamma   90.00
#
_symmetry.space_group_name_H-M   'P 1'
#
loop_
_entity.id
_entity.type
_entity.pdbx_description
1 polymer ?
#
loop_
_entity_poly.entity_id
_entity_poly.type
_entity_poly.pdbx_seq_one_letter_code
_entity_poly.pdbx_strand_id
1 'polypeptide(L)'
;MARKQSDYLASLLSGGDDTADTNAEATAPSPAPSPDKDGQAPSADTPDPVVPAEGEAVSAAPRSSTRAGLSLLGRENALARVASGEVRQVTQLLLDPARVRVWDGNARNQARLSEDSCRDLIDSILAEGGQKVPAVVRHVTGDPDHDYELIAGTRRHFAISWLRAHSYPDMKLLAQVAELDDEAAFRLADIENRARRDITDIERARNYAEALPIHYGGKAVRMAERLKLSKGWLSKMLKAATIPDEVLAAFADPAELTLNPAYRLAGALDDKTRARAIRKEAKTIAAQNAKARSEGRAGLPGPVTLKRLLAASDLAESGQPLAAKDFRMEISGPYGRTILAVKDVTRQGVTIQLPMASGAGDEQLAAALKEVLNVLRKNGISVS
;
A
#
# COMPACT_ATOMS: atom_id res chain seq x y z
N MET A 1 2.63 -8.49 -15.70
CA MET A 1 3.02 -8.60 -14.26
C MET A 1 2.20 -9.66 -13.51
N ALA A 2 0.90 -9.84 -13.77
CA ALA A 2 0.05 -10.81 -13.07
C ALA A 2 0.50 -12.29 -13.17
N ARG A 3 1.00 -12.77 -14.33
CA ARG A 3 1.48 -14.16 -14.51
C ARG A 3 2.66 -14.50 -13.59
N LYS A 4 3.63 -13.60 -13.42
CA LYS A 4 4.81 -13.82 -12.54
C LYS A 4 4.45 -13.90 -11.05
N GLN A 5 3.40 -13.21 -10.62
CA GLN A 5 2.90 -13.29 -9.24
C GLN A 5 2.17 -14.59 -8.96
N SER A 6 1.39 -15.09 -9.93
CA SER A 6 0.69 -16.35 -9.84
C SER A 6 1.66 -17.53 -9.70
N ASP A 7 2.74 -17.53 -10.47
CA ASP A 7 3.76 -18.59 -10.44
C ASP A 7 4.55 -18.57 -9.11
N TYR A 8 4.83 -17.38 -8.57
CA TYR A 8 5.49 -17.23 -7.28
C TYR A 8 4.59 -17.69 -6.11
N LEU A 9 3.32 -17.33 -6.13
CA LEU A 9 2.32 -17.83 -5.17
C LEU A 9 2.19 -19.35 -5.21
N ALA A 10 2.15 -19.93 -6.41
CA ALA A 10 2.10 -21.37 -6.58
C ALA A 10 3.33 -22.08 -6.02
N SER A 11 4.52 -21.50 -6.18
CA SER A 11 5.77 -22.00 -5.60
C SER A 11 5.77 -21.96 -4.07
N LEU A 12 5.31 -20.87 -3.46
CA LEU A 12 5.19 -20.74 -2.01
C LEU A 12 4.21 -21.77 -1.40
N LEU A 13 3.07 -21.98 -2.05
CA LEU A 13 2.04 -22.92 -1.60
C LEU A 13 2.42 -24.38 -1.77
N SER A 14 3.45 -24.68 -2.57
CA SER A 14 3.90 -26.06 -2.84
C SER A 14 5.06 -26.53 -1.96
N GLY A 15 5.51 -25.73 -0.99
CA GLY A 15 6.61 -26.12 -0.08
C GLY A 15 7.95 -26.36 -0.79
N GLY A 16 8.17 -25.75 -1.97
CA GLY A 16 9.41 -25.91 -2.73
C GLY A 16 10.58 -25.21 -2.02
N ASP A 17 11.56 -26.01 -1.62
CA ASP A 17 12.82 -25.58 -1.04
C ASP A 17 13.60 -24.71 -2.06
N ASP A 18 13.75 -23.42 -1.80
CA ASP A 18 14.58 -22.51 -2.60
C ASP A 18 16.06 -22.69 -2.24
N THR A 19 16.61 -23.88 -2.50
CA THR A 19 18.07 -24.09 -2.59
C THR A 19 18.45 -24.29 -4.06
N ALA A 20 18.64 -23.22 -4.79
CA ALA A 20 19.33 -23.25 -6.07
C ALA A 20 20.13 -21.98 -6.27
N ASP A 21 21.41 -22.25 -6.40
CA ASP A 21 22.54 -21.39 -6.64
C ASP A 21 22.44 -20.43 -7.82
N THR A 22 23.00 -19.29 -7.57
CA THR A 22 23.90 -18.40 -8.36
C THR A 22 24.07 -18.58 -9.85
N ASN A 23 24.11 -17.38 -10.47
CA ASN A 23 24.78 -17.00 -11.72
C ASN A 23 24.13 -17.36 -13.06
N ALA A 24 23.57 -16.33 -13.66
CA ALA A 24 23.80 -16.03 -15.08
C ALA A 24 23.48 -14.57 -15.39
N GLU A 25 24.41 -13.96 -16.03
CA GLU A 25 24.55 -12.60 -16.50
C GLU A 25 23.41 -12.14 -17.43
N ALA A 26 23.08 -10.87 -17.29
CA ALA A 26 22.08 -10.17 -18.08
C ALA A 26 22.57 -9.89 -19.49
N THR A 27 21.77 -10.24 -20.48
CA THR A 27 21.77 -9.56 -21.79
C THR A 27 20.32 -9.28 -22.18
N ALA A 28 20.04 -7.99 -22.33
CA ALA A 28 18.76 -7.50 -22.83
C ALA A 28 18.69 -7.69 -24.37
N PRO A 29 17.51 -7.91 -24.93
CA PRO A 29 17.24 -7.49 -26.29
C PRO A 29 16.11 -6.45 -26.34
N SER A 30 16.38 -5.48 -27.20
CA SER A 30 15.55 -4.39 -27.68
C SER A 30 14.38 -4.85 -28.55
N PRO A 31 13.39 -3.98 -28.84
CA PRO A 31 12.07 -4.38 -29.33
C PRO A 31 12.01 -4.47 -30.86
N ALA A 32 11.12 -5.29 -31.35
CA ALA A 32 10.75 -5.34 -32.76
C ALA A 32 9.22 -5.27 -32.96
N PRO A 33 8.75 -4.95 -34.18
CA PRO A 33 7.65 -4.02 -34.41
C PRO A 33 6.31 -4.69 -34.68
N SER A 34 5.27 -3.86 -34.60
CA SER A 34 3.89 -4.19 -35.01
C SER A 34 3.76 -4.41 -36.52
N PRO A 35 2.83 -5.21 -36.96
CA PRO A 35 2.25 -5.03 -38.30
C PRO A 35 0.77 -4.65 -38.28
N ASP A 36 0.45 -3.87 -39.28
CA ASP A 36 -0.83 -3.28 -39.64
C ASP A 36 -1.90 -4.28 -40.10
N LYS A 37 -3.11 -3.79 -39.96
CA LYS A 37 -4.41 -3.94 -40.65
C LYS A 37 -4.51 -4.81 -41.92
N ASP A 38 -5.61 -5.47 -42.00
CA ASP A 38 -6.74 -5.41 -42.92
C ASP A 38 -7.47 -6.73 -43.08
N GLY A 39 -8.78 -6.77 -42.89
CA GLY A 39 -9.72 -6.98 -43.95
C GLY A 39 -10.68 -8.15 -43.73
N GLN A 40 -11.93 -7.79 -43.45
CA GLN A 40 -13.12 -8.39 -44.10
C GLN A 40 -13.71 -9.71 -43.61
N ALA A 41 -14.90 -9.62 -43.05
CA ALA A 41 -15.90 -10.65 -42.94
C ALA A 41 -16.49 -11.05 -44.35
N PRO A 42 -17.08 -12.23 -44.50
CA PRO A 42 -18.52 -12.23 -44.71
C PRO A 42 -19.32 -13.37 -44.03
N SER A 43 -20.52 -13.02 -43.78
CA SER A 43 -21.83 -13.55 -43.51
C SER A 43 -22.17 -15.01 -43.82
N ALA A 44 -22.99 -15.57 -42.91
CA ALA A 44 -24.23 -16.34 -43.08
C ALA A 44 -24.20 -17.67 -43.82
N ASP A 45 -24.62 -18.72 -43.12
CA ASP A 45 -25.88 -19.43 -43.46
C ASP A 45 -26.25 -20.43 -42.35
N THR A 46 -27.48 -20.30 -41.89
CA THR A 46 -28.23 -21.33 -41.17
C THR A 46 -28.96 -22.18 -42.22
N PRO A 47 -29.23 -23.43 -41.95
CA PRO A 47 -30.63 -23.80 -41.79
C PRO A 47 -30.91 -24.88 -40.71
N ASP A 48 -32.05 -24.71 -40.11
CA ASP A 48 -32.80 -25.52 -39.19
C ASP A 48 -33.47 -26.76 -39.88
N PRO A 49 -34.38 -27.49 -39.25
CA PRO A 49 -34.16 -28.88 -38.74
C PRO A 49 -34.99 -29.91 -39.54
N VAL A 50 -34.65 -31.16 -39.38
CA VAL A 50 -35.57 -32.24 -39.79
C VAL A 50 -35.56 -33.38 -38.76
N VAL A 51 -36.71 -33.61 -38.16
CA VAL A 51 -37.12 -34.87 -37.55
C VAL A 51 -38.02 -35.58 -38.62
N PRO A 52 -37.99 -36.88 -38.85
CA PRO A 52 -38.72 -37.81 -38.02
C PRO A 52 -38.29 -39.30 -38.00
N ALA A 53 -38.97 -39.99 -37.12
CA ALA A 53 -39.55 -41.38 -37.27
C ALA A 53 -38.81 -42.54 -36.63
N GLU A 54 -39.61 -43.22 -35.87
CA GLU A 54 -39.60 -44.46 -35.14
C GLU A 54 -39.09 -45.71 -35.96
N GLY A 55 -38.52 -46.65 -35.21
CA GLY A 55 -38.32 -47.96 -35.70
C GLY A 55 -37.45 -48.90 -34.88
N GLU A 56 -38.07 -49.74 -34.09
CA GLU A 56 -37.73 -51.12 -33.74
C GLU A 56 -36.61 -51.43 -32.69
N ALA A 57 -37.10 -52.14 -31.70
CA ALA A 57 -36.36 -52.77 -30.60
C ALA A 57 -35.60 -54.04 -31.16
N VAL A 58 -34.30 -54.08 -30.78
CA VAL A 58 -33.56 -55.39 -30.81
C VAL A 58 -32.74 -55.48 -29.50
N SER A 59 -33.02 -56.59 -28.82
CA SER A 59 -32.37 -57.10 -27.61
C SER A 59 -30.86 -57.06 -27.67
N ALA A 60 -30.23 -56.48 -26.65
CA ALA A 60 -28.78 -56.55 -26.50
C ALA A 60 -28.38 -57.03 -25.11
N ALA A 61 -27.60 -58.08 -25.11
CA ALA A 61 -26.92 -58.70 -23.98
C ALA A 61 -25.90 -57.76 -23.30
N PRO A 62 -25.46 -58.01 -22.04
CA PRO A 62 -24.78 -57.08 -21.19
C PRO A 62 -23.31 -56.86 -21.58
N ARG A 63 -22.97 -55.64 -21.95
CA ARG A 63 -21.57 -55.17 -22.10
C ARG A 63 -21.06 -54.55 -20.81
N SER A 64 -20.58 -55.37 -19.87
CA SER A 64 -20.09 -54.91 -18.57
C SER A 64 -18.56 -54.82 -18.42
N SER A 65 -17.76 -54.98 -19.49
CA SER A 65 -16.29 -55.02 -19.34
C SER A 65 -15.51 -53.79 -19.85
N THR A 66 -16.13 -52.85 -20.56
CA THR A 66 -15.41 -51.71 -21.18
C THR A 66 -15.36 -50.47 -20.28
N ARG A 67 -16.27 -50.35 -19.33
CA ARG A 67 -16.27 -49.21 -18.39
C ARG A 67 -15.19 -49.25 -17.29
N ALA A 68 -14.80 -50.47 -16.88
CA ALA A 68 -13.75 -50.65 -15.86
C ALA A 68 -12.35 -50.31 -16.39
N GLY A 69 -12.07 -50.68 -17.67
CA GLY A 69 -10.78 -50.38 -18.31
C GLY A 69 -10.55 -48.88 -18.56
N LEU A 70 -11.59 -48.16 -18.99
CA LEU A 70 -11.50 -46.68 -19.17
C LEU A 70 -11.34 -45.93 -17.84
N SER A 71 -11.88 -46.47 -16.75
CA SER A 71 -11.71 -45.91 -15.40
C SER A 71 -10.29 -46.10 -14.85
N LEU A 72 -9.63 -47.22 -15.14
CA LEU A 72 -8.24 -47.50 -14.74
C LEU A 72 -7.23 -46.63 -15.50
N LEU A 73 -7.36 -46.55 -16.82
CA LEU A 73 -6.55 -45.68 -17.67
C LEU A 73 -6.73 -44.21 -17.33
N GLY A 74 -7.95 -43.77 -16.96
CA GLY A 74 -8.21 -42.42 -16.47
C GLY A 74 -7.51 -42.12 -15.14
N ARG A 75 -7.45 -43.12 -14.24
CA ARG A 75 -6.71 -42.99 -12.95
C ARG A 75 -5.20 -42.99 -13.15
N GLU A 76 -4.66 -43.85 -14.02
CA GLU A 76 -3.23 -43.83 -14.34
C GLU A 76 -2.77 -42.52 -14.98
N ASN A 77 -3.56 -41.99 -15.93
CA ASN A 77 -3.29 -40.69 -16.54
C ASN A 77 -3.37 -39.54 -15.51
N ALA A 78 -4.33 -39.58 -14.59
CA ALA A 78 -4.43 -38.59 -13.50
C ALA A 78 -3.24 -38.69 -12.56
N LEU A 79 -2.82 -39.88 -12.16
CA LEU A 79 -1.64 -40.11 -11.32
C LEU A 79 -0.34 -39.68 -12.03
N ALA A 80 -0.20 -39.98 -13.32
CA ALA A 80 0.96 -39.54 -14.12
C ALA A 80 1.04 -38.03 -14.22
N ARG A 81 -0.09 -37.33 -14.36
CA ARG A 81 -0.14 -35.85 -14.37
C ARG A 81 0.16 -35.24 -13.01
N VAL A 82 -0.20 -35.91 -11.92
CA VAL A 82 0.22 -35.51 -10.58
C VAL A 82 1.73 -35.72 -10.37
N ALA A 83 2.23 -36.89 -10.80
CA ALA A 83 3.65 -37.24 -10.69
C ALA A 83 4.55 -36.34 -11.56
N SER A 84 4.08 -35.91 -12.74
CA SER A 84 4.80 -34.96 -13.61
C SER A 84 4.73 -33.50 -13.13
N GLY A 85 3.94 -33.21 -12.07
CA GLY A 85 3.73 -31.85 -11.60
C GLY A 85 2.77 -30.99 -12.45
N GLU A 86 2.19 -31.57 -13.50
CA GLU A 86 1.20 -30.89 -14.36
C GLU A 86 -0.10 -30.59 -13.59
N VAL A 87 -0.47 -31.47 -12.64
CA VAL A 87 -1.62 -31.32 -11.75
C VAL A 87 -1.14 -31.37 -10.32
N ARG A 88 -1.41 -30.31 -9.54
CA ARG A 88 -1.13 -30.28 -8.09
C ARG A 88 -2.40 -30.61 -7.32
N GLN A 89 -2.29 -31.51 -6.37
CA GLN A 89 -3.33 -31.72 -5.38
C GLN A 89 -3.22 -30.65 -4.29
N VAL A 90 -4.30 -29.92 -4.08
CA VAL A 90 -4.41 -28.91 -3.02
C VAL A 90 -5.49 -29.37 -2.06
N THR A 91 -5.14 -29.54 -0.80
CA THR A 91 -6.10 -29.89 0.25
C THR A 91 -6.97 -28.69 0.58
N GLN A 92 -8.26 -28.81 0.31
CA GLN A 92 -9.26 -27.83 0.71
C GLN A 92 -10.19 -28.45 1.75
N LEU A 93 -10.49 -27.69 2.79
CA LEU A 93 -11.34 -28.11 3.90
C LEU A 93 -12.46 -27.09 4.12
N LEU A 94 -13.58 -27.59 4.62
CA LEU A 94 -14.70 -26.76 5.13
C LEU A 94 -14.57 -26.69 6.65
N LEU A 95 -14.02 -25.59 7.14
CA LEU A 95 -13.69 -25.40 8.54
C LEU A 95 -14.80 -24.64 9.29
N ASP A 96 -14.89 -24.87 10.58
CA ASP A 96 -15.60 -23.97 11.47
C ASP A 96 -14.77 -22.70 11.66
N PRO A 97 -15.29 -21.50 11.28
CA PRO A 97 -14.53 -20.27 11.43
C PRO A 97 -14.16 -19.95 12.88
N ALA A 98 -14.92 -20.45 13.85
CA ALA A 98 -14.58 -20.29 15.27
C ALA A 98 -13.31 -21.07 15.69
N ARG A 99 -12.92 -22.11 14.93
CA ARG A 99 -11.68 -22.87 15.14
C ARG A 99 -10.49 -22.32 14.37
N VAL A 100 -10.64 -21.14 13.71
CA VAL A 100 -9.62 -20.51 12.89
C VAL A 100 -9.31 -19.13 13.46
N ARG A 101 -8.16 -18.97 14.09
CA ARG A 101 -7.69 -17.65 14.55
C ARG A 101 -7.02 -16.90 13.41
N VAL A 102 -7.03 -15.58 13.46
CA VAL A 102 -6.27 -14.77 12.48
C VAL A 102 -4.82 -14.67 12.95
N TRP A 103 -3.89 -14.87 12.01
CA TRP A 103 -2.46 -14.77 12.28
C TRP A 103 -2.05 -13.33 12.62
N ASP A 104 -1.27 -13.13 13.69
CA ASP A 104 -0.87 -11.82 14.20
C ASP A 104 0.01 -11.05 13.22
N GLY A 105 0.78 -11.73 12.36
CA GLY A 105 1.61 -11.11 11.31
C GLY A 105 0.83 -10.58 10.11
N ASN A 106 -0.50 -10.65 10.12
CA ASN A 106 -1.31 -10.11 9.04
C ASN A 106 -1.41 -8.58 9.15
N ALA A 107 -0.94 -7.85 8.12
CA ALA A 107 -0.94 -6.38 8.07
C ALA A 107 -2.33 -5.73 8.19
N ARG A 108 -3.40 -6.51 8.05
CA ARG A 108 -4.74 -5.97 8.05
C ARG A 108 -5.22 -5.63 9.45
N ASN A 109 -5.61 -4.39 9.65
CA ASN A 109 -6.32 -3.98 10.87
C ASN A 109 -7.72 -4.61 10.89
N GLN A 110 -7.89 -5.65 11.71
CA GLN A 110 -9.17 -6.36 11.87
C GLN A 110 -10.28 -5.44 12.44
N ALA A 111 -9.92 -4.42 13.21
CA ALA A 111 -10.87 -3.46 13.76
C ALA A 111 -11.61 -2.63 12.69
N ARG A 112 -11.11 -2.64 11.44
CA ARG A 112 -11.78 -1.99 10.29
C ARG A 112 -12.74 -2.91 9.54
N LEU A 113 -12.80 -4.20 9.89
CA LEU A 113 -13.78 -5.11 9.30
C LEU A 113 -15.14 -4.88 9.95
N SER A 114 -16.10 -4.56 9.13
CA SER A 114 -17.51 -4.37 9.53
C SER A 114 -18.42 -5.00 8.48
N GLU A 115 -19.69 -5.14 8.82
CA GLU A 115 -20.71 -5.55 7.87
C GLU A 115 -20.69 -4.68 6.63
N ASP A 116 -20.70 -3.35 6.78
CA ASP A 116 -20.69 -2.41 5.65
C ASP A 116 -19.46 -2.58 4.76
N SER A 117 -18.28 -2.74 5.35
CA SER A 117 -17.02 -2.92 4.59
C SER A 117 -16.92 -4.28 3.89
N CYS A 118 -17.75 -5.25 4.29
CA CYS A 118 -17.78 -6.60 3.73
C CYS A 118 -19.09 -6.95 3.04
N ARG A 119 -20.05 -6.03 2.94
CA ARG A 119 -21.40 -6.26 2.41
C ARG A 119 -21.39 -6.90 1.03
N ASP A 120 -20.66 -6.32 0.08
CA ASP A 120 -20.56 -6.88 -1.29
C ASP A 120 -20.09 -8.33 -1.29
N LEU A 121 -19.16 -8.69 -0.39
CA LEU A 121 -18.65 -10.05 -0.27
C LEU A 121 -19.66 -10.97 0.40
N ILE A 122 -20.38 -10.50 1.41
CA ILE A 122 -21.45 -11.24 2.09
C ILE A 122 -22.56 -11.57 1.09
N ASP A 123 -23.00 -10.58 0.32
CA ASP A 123 -24.05 -10.74 -0.69
C ASP A 123 -23.62 -11.70 -1.81
N SER A 124 -22.37 -11.61 -2.26
CA SER A 124 -21.81 -12.54 -3.24
C SER A 124 -21.75 -13.98 -2.72
N ILE A 125 -21.33 -14.20 -1.47
CA ILE A 125 -21.31 -15.54 -0.85
C ILE A 125 -22.71 -16.13 -0.77
N LEU A 126 -23.72 -15.33 -0.43
CA LEU A 126 -25.11 -15.77 -0.39
C LEU A 126 -25.65 -16.11 -1.78
N ALA A 127 -25.44 -15.21 -2.76
CA ALA A 127 -25.91 -15.39 -4.12
C ALA A 127 -25.34 -16.66 -4.79
N GLU A 128 -24.09 -17.00 -4.47
CA GLU A 128 -23.40 -18.17 -5.02
C GLU A 128 -23.61 -19.46 -4.18
N GLY A 129 -24.40 -19.39 -3.10
CA GLY A 129 -24.67 -20.52 -2.21
C GLY A 129 -23.43 -20.98 -1.43
N GLY A 130 -22.44 -20.09 -1.22
CA GLY A 130 -21.24 -20.37 -0.45
C GLY A 130 -19.98 -19.73 -1.00
N GLN A 131 -18.91 -19.81 -0.24
CA GLN A 131 -17.60 -19.29 -0.61
C GLN A 131 -16.97 -20.10 -1.76
N LYS A 132 -16.50 -19.44 -2.83
CA LYS A 132 -15.87 -20.11 -4.00
C LYS A 132 -14.34 -20.08 -3.96
N VAL A 133 -13.77 -19.00 -3.45
CA VAL A 133 -12.30 -18.81 -3.37
C VAL A 133 -11.84 -19.15 -1.96
N PRO A 134 -10.97 -20.17 -1.77
CA PRO A 134 -10.53 -20.58 -0.45
C PRO A 134 -9.73 -19.49 0.25
N ALA A 135 -9.85 -19.43 1.57
CA ALA A 135 -8.88 -18.75 2.43
C ALA A 135 -7.63 -19.64 2.56
N VAL A 136 -6.48 -19.06 2.92
CA VAL A 136 -5.27 -19.85 3.18
C VAL A 136 -5.02 -19.92 4.67
N VAL A 137 -4.90 -21.14 5.18
CA VAL A 137 -4.67 -21.43 6.59
C VAL A 137 -3.47 -22.35 6.78
N ARG A 138 -2.88 -22.32 7.95
CA ARG A 138 -1.90 -23.34 8.39
C ARG A 138 -2.35 -23.99 9.71
N HIS A 139 -1.86 -25.18 9.99
CA HIS A 139 -2.11 -25.84 11.27
C HIS A 139 -1.48 -25.08 12.43
N VAL A 140 -2.17 -25.06 13.57
CA VAL A 140 -1.66 -24.58 14.84
C VAL A 140 -1.54 -25.75 15.79
N THR A 141 -0.44 -25.84 16.51
CA THR A 141 -0.21 -26.83 17.56
C THR A 141 -0.18 -26.16 18.92
N GLY A 142 -0.82 -26.79 19.92
CA GLY A 142 -0.79 -26.29 21.29
C GLY A 142 -1.83 -25.21 21.65
N ASP A 143 -2.73 -24.87 20.75
CA ASP A 143 -3.87 -23.99 21.02
C ASP A 143 -5.13 -24.85 21.20
N PRO A 144 -5.77 -24.87 22.38
CA PRO A 144 -6.95 -25.70 22.62
C PRO A 144 -8.20 -25.19 21.92
N ASP A 145 -8.24 -23.90 21.59
CA ASP A 145 -9.41 -23.23 21.00
C ASP A 145 -9.37 -23.19 19.47
N HIS A 146 -8.17 -23.26 18.87
CA HIS A 146 -8.00 -23.12 17.44
C HIS A 146 -7.12 -24.22 16.84
N ASP A 147 -7.60 -24.83 15.76
CA ASP A 147 -6.86 -25.84 15.00
C ASP A 147 -6.02 -25.22 13.89
N TYR A 148 -6.44 -24.04 13.42
CA TYR A 148 -5.85 -23.39 12.26
C TYR A 148 -5.60 -21.90 12.52
N GLU A 149 -4.64 -21.38 11.79
CA GLU A 149 -4.30 -19.95 11.74
C GLU A 149 -4.46 -19.42 10.32
N LEU A 150 -5.22 -18.34 10.17
CA LEU A 150 -5.56 -17.73 8.91
C LEU A 150 -4.45 -16.79 8.42
N ILE A 151 -3.78 -17.18 7.35
CA ILE A 151 -2.69 -16.40 6.76
C ILE A 151 -3.24 -15.39 5.74
N ALA A 152 -4.20 -15.81 4.90
CA ALA A 152 -4.82 -14.94 3.90
C ALA A 152 -6.33 -15.18 3.79
N GLY A 153 -7.11 -14.11 3.58
CA GLY A 153 -8.57 -14.20 3.43
C GLY A 153 -9.37 -13.71 4.63
N THR A 154 -8.87 -12.74 5.41
CA THR A 154 -9.53 -12.18 6.61
C THR A 154 -10.95 -11.65 6.34
N ARG A 155 -11.21 -11.03 5.17
CA ARG A 155 -12.58 -10.61 4.80
C ARG A 155 -13.53 -11.80 4.63
N ARG A 156 -13.05 -12.92 4.07
CA ARG A 156 -13.85 -14.15 3.89
C ARG A 156 -14.16 -14.77 5.22
N HIS A 157 -13.17 -14.86 6.10
CA HIS A 157 -13.36 -15.34 7.47
C HIS A 157 -14.38 -14.49 8.23
N PHE A 158 -14.26 -13.15 8.16
CA PHE A 158 -15.22 -12.23 8.76
C PHE A 158 -16.63 -12.44 8.18
N ALA A 159 -16.78 -12.47 6.85
CA ALA A 159 -18.08 -12.63 6.20
C ALA A 159 -18.77 -13.94 6.58
N ILE A 160 -18.04 -15.05 6.61
CA ILE A 160 -18.58 -16.36 7.03
C ILE A 160 -18.94 -16.34 8.52
N SER A 161 -18.11 -15.76 9.38
CA SER A 161 -18.38 -15.64 10.82
C SER A 161 -19.62 -14.77 11.08
N TRP A 162 -19.76 -13.67 10.33
CA TRP A 162 -20.92 -12.79 10.41
C TRP A 162 -22.20 -13.51 9.95
N LEU A 163 -22.16 -14.23 8.83
CA LEU A 163 -23.30 -15.00 8.31
C LEU A 163 -23.75 -16.07 9.31
N ARG A 164 -22.82 -16.77 9.95
CA ARG A 164 -23.15 -17.76 10.98
C ARG A 164 -23.87 -17.14 12.18
N ALA A 165 -23.45 -15.96 12.58
CA ALA A 165 -24.05 -15.25 13.73
C ALA A 165 -25.47 -14.74 13.44
N HIS A 166 -25.84 -14.53 12.15
CA HIS A 166 -27.11 -13.88 11.82
C HIS A 166 -28.19 -14.83 11.25
N SER A 167 -27.87 -15.73 10.36
CA SER A 167 -28.94 -16.56 9.74
C SER A 167 -28.48 -17.88 9.16
N TYR A 168 -27.16 -18.15 9.14
CA TYR A 168 -26.61 -19.33 8.44
C TYR A 168 -25.63 -20.12 9.36
N PRO A 169 -26.11 -20.72 10.47
CA PRO A 169 -25.25 -21.31 11.50
C PRO A 169 -24.37 -22.47 10.98
N ASP A 170 -24.79 -23.15 9.93
CA ASP A 170 -24.06 -24.28 9.34
C ASP A 170 -23.03 -23.89 8.27
N MET A 171 -22.93 -22.58 7.95
CA MET A 171 -22.00 -22.15 6.91
C MET A 171 -20.54 -22.37 7.36
N LYS A 172 -19.73 -22.94 6.47
CA LYS A 172 -18.33 -23.29 6.73
C LYS A 172 -17.40 -22.39 5.95
N LEU A 173 -16.22 -22.16 6.52
CA LEU A 173 -15.13 -21.44 5.86
C LEU A 173 -14.43 -22.42 4.91
N LEU A 174 -14.47 -22.14 3.61
CA LEU A 174 -13.64 -22.87 2.63
C LEU A 174 -12.20 -22.39 2.76
N ALA A 175 -11.31 -23.30 3.13
CA ALA A 175 -9.89 -23.00 3.36
C ALA A 175 -8.98 -24.00 2.64
N GLN A 176 -7.84 -23.51 2.16
CA GLN A 176 -6.72 -24.29 1.68
C GLN A 176 -5.69 -24.37 2.80
N VAL A 177 -5.32 -25.59 3.18
CA VAL A 177 -4.25 -25.81 4.15
C VAL A 177 -2.89 -25.75 3.46
N ALA A 178 -1.99 -24.95 3.99
CA ALA A 178 -0.63 -24.81 3.50
C ALA A 178 0.38 -25.02 4.63
N GLU A 179 1.47 -25.72 4.37
CA GLU A 179 2.59 -25.87 5.28
C GLU A 179 3.54 -24.69 5.10
N LEU A 180 3.45 -23.72 6.00
CA LEU A 180 4.18 -22.47 5.94
C LEU A 180 4.86 -22.19 7.27
N ASP A 181 6.16 -21.87 7.24
CA ASP A 181 6.82 -21.20 8.35
C ASP A 181 6.38 -19.72 8.43
N ASP A 182 6.80 -19.01 9.47
CA ASP A 182 6.38 -17.63 9.69
C ASP A 182 6.85 -16.67 8.57
N GLU A 183 8.05 -16.89 8.01
CA GLU A 183 8.53 -16.09 6.87
C GLU A 183 7.71 -16.35 5.61
N ALA A 184 7.41 -17.61 5.30
CA ALA A 184 6.61 -17.96 4.14
C ALA A 184 5.16 -17.46 4.30
N ALA A 185 4.60 -17.55 5.51
CA ALA A 185 3.30 -16.98 5.84
C ALA A 185 3.28 -15.46 5.64
N PHE A 186 4.31 -14.76 6.11
CA PHE A 186 4.47 -13.32 5.90
C PHE A 186 4.57 -12.97 4.41
N ARG A 187 5.38 -13.70 3.63
CA ARG A 187 5.51 -13.50 2.18
C ARG A 187 4.19 -13.69 1.45
N LEU A 188 3.44 -14.73 1.81
CA LEU A 188 2.14 -15.01 1.21
C LEU A 188 1.13 -13.90 1.52
N ALA A 189 1.03 -13.50 2.78
CA ALA A 189 0.16 -12.41 3.21
C ALA A 189 0.53 -11.08 2.53
N ASP A 190 1.82 -10.78 2.39
CA ASP A 190 2.30 -9.57 1.73
C ASP A 190 1.94 -9.56 0.23
N ILE A 191 2.10 -10.68 -0.48
CA ILE A 191 1.74 -10.76 -1.91
C ILE A 191 0.22 -10.55 -2.10
N GLU A 192 -0.61 -11.16 -1.26
CA GLU A 192 -2.06 -10.96 -1.29
C GLU A 192 -2.43 -9.51 -1.02
N ASN A 193 -1.78 -8.91 -0.03
CA ASN A 193 -2.04 -7.54 0.40
C ASN A 193 -1.52 -6.46 -0.57
N ARG A 194 -0.49 -6.74 -1.39
CA ARG A 194 0.01 -5.77 -2.39
C ARG A 194 -0.99 -5.43 -3.48
N ALA A 195 -1.83 -6.38 -3.85
CA ALA A 195 -2.86 -6.17 -4.85
C ALA A 195 -4.07 -5.36 -4.33
N ARG A 196 -4.13 -5.11 -3.02
CA ARG A 196 -5.27 -4.49 -2.34
C ARG A 196 -5.09 -2.99 -2.20
N ARG A 197 -6.19 -2.27 -2.32
CA ARG A 197 -6.25 -0.80 -2.15
C ARG A 197 -6.65 -0.37 -0.73
N ASP A 198 -7.10 -1.30 0.09
CA ASP A 198 -7.65 -1.04 1.42
C ASP A 198 -6.58 -0.99 2.54
N ILE A 199 -5.32 -1.28 2.22
CA ILE A 199 -4.18 -1.13 3.14
C ILE A 199 -3.39 0.11 2.75
N THR A 200 -3.25 1.03 3.70
CA THR A 200 -2.48 2.27 3.49
C THR A 200 -0.98 2.00 3.39
N ASP A 201 -0.24 2.92 2.75
CA ASP A 201 1.22 2.82 2.67
C ASP A 201 1.88 2.83 4.06
N ILE A 202 1.30 3.53 5.03
CA ILE A 202 1.80 3.58 6.41
C ILE A 202 1.58 2.24 7.14
N GLU A 203 0.40 1.64 7.00
CA GLU A 203 0.12 0.32 7.59
C GLU A 203 1.08 -0.73 7.03
N ARG A 204 1.28 -0.73 5.71
CA ARG A 204 2.25 -1.62 5.04
C ARG A 204 3.69 -1.34 5.49
N ALA A 205 4.07 -0.07 5.63
CA ALA A 205 5.39 0.32 6.11
C ALA A 205 5.68 -0.20 7.51
N ARG A 206 4.72 -0.10 8.43
CA ARG A 206 4.82 -0.61 9.80
C ARG A 206 4.92 -2.12 9.83
N ASN A 207 4.10 -2.81 9.06
CA ASN A 207 4.18 -4.26 8.94
C ASN A 207 5.56 -4.73 8.47
N TYR A 208 6.17 -4.05 7.50
CA TYR A 208 7.55 -4.35 7.09
C TYR A 208 8.58 -4.04 8.18
N ALA A 209 8.40 -2.97 8.94
CA ALA A 209 9.31 -2.61 10.03
C ALA A 209 9.26 -3.63 11.18
N GLU A 210 8.08 -4.17 11.48
CA GLU A 210 7.87 -5.24 12.46
C GLU A 210 8.44 -6.58 11.98
N ALA A 211 8.18 -6.96 10.73
CA ALA A 211 8.67 -8.21 10.15
C ALA A 211 10.19 -8.25 9.95
N LEU A 212 10.83 -7.09 9.78
CA LEU A 212 12.26 -7.00 9.47
C LEU A 212 13.15 -7.66 10.53
N PRO A 213 13.04 -7.38 11.84
CA PRO A 213 13.82 -8.08 12.86
C PRO A 213 13.41 -9.55 13.03
N ILE A 214 12.12 -9.85 12.93
CA ILE A 214 11.56 -11.18 13.24
C ILE A 214 11.98 -12.20 12.18
N HIS A 215 11.78 -11.90 10.90
CA HIS A 215 11.96 -12.87 9.81
C HIS A 215 13.27 -12.68 9.03
N TYR A 216 13.85 -11.48 9.07
CA TYR A 216 15.02 -11.14 8.23
C TYR A 216 16.26 -10.73 9.02
N GLY A 217 16.23 -10.86 10.37
CA GLY A 217 17.36 -10.54 11.24
C GLY A 217 17.82 -9.09 11.12
N GLY A 218 16.91 -8.14 10.89
CA GLY A 218 17.19 -6.72 10.72
C GLY A 218 17.86 -6.35 9.38
N LYS A 219 18.03 -7.31 8.45
CA LYS A 219 18.74 -7.07 7.17
C LYS A 219 17.75 -6.71 6.06
N ALA A 220 17.57 -5.41 5.80
CA ALA A 220 16.67 -4.90 4.76
C ALA A 220 17.00 -5.42 3.34
N VAL A 221 18.26 -5.69 3.04
CA VAL A 221 18.67 -6.27 1.75
C VAL A 221 18.10 -7.66 1.57
N ARG A 222 18.22 -8.54 2.60
CA ARG A 222 17.65 -9.89 2.59
C ARG A 222 16.14 -9.84 2.44
N MET A 223 15.46 -8.97 3.19
CA MET A 223 14.02 -8.78 3.08
C MET A 223 13.60 -8.36 1.67
N ALA A 224 14.30 -7.39 1.05
CA ALA A 224 14.02 -6.94 -0.31
C ALA A 224 14.16 -8.07 -1.33
N GLU A 225 15.20 -8.88 -1.23
CA GLU A 225 15.46 -10.02 -2.11
C GLU A 225 14.39 -11.11 -1.98
N ARG A 226 14.06 -11.50 -0.73
CA ARG A 226 13.03 -12.52 -0.45
C ARG A 226 11.64 -12.08 -0.87
N LEU A 227 11.27 -10.82 -0.64
CA LEU A 227 9.99 -10.25 -1.04
C LEU A 227 9.93 -9.79 -2.50
N LYS A 228 11.04 -9.91 -3.27
CA LYS A 228 11.15 -9.41 -4.65
C LYS A 228 10.78 -7.91 -4.77
N LEU A 229 11.29 -7.11 -3.83
CA LEU A 229 11.10 -5.66 -3.77
C LEU A 229 12.38 -4.92 -4.17
N SER A 230 12.25 -3.70 -4.70
CA SER A 230 13.43 -2.87 -4.89
C SER A 230 13.98 -2.38 -3.54
N LYS A 231 15.30 -2.43 -3.35
CA LYS A 231 15.99 -2.00 -2.11
C LYS A 231 15.65 -0.55 -1.76
N GLY A 232 15.62 0.34 -2.76
CA GLY A 232 15.27 1.76 -2.57
C GLY A 232 13.82 1.98 -2.14
N TRP A 233 12.89 1.21 -2.69
CA TRP A 233 11.49 1.29 -2.30
C TRP A 233 11.28 0.80 -0.86
N LEU A 234 11.86 -0.36 -0.50
CA LEU A 234 11.78 -0.89 0.86
C LEU A 234 12.41 0.07 1.89
N SER A 235 13.56 0.68 1.57
CA SER A 235 14.19 1.68 2.42
C SER A 235 13.26 2.88 2.69
N LYS A 236 12.53 3.37 1.68
CA LYS A 236 11.53 4.42 1.86
C LYS A 236 10.38 3.98 2.75
N MET A 237 9.89 2.74 2.59
CA MET A 237 8.83 2.17 3.43
C MET A 237 9.27 2.09 4.90
N LEU A 238 10.45 1.52 5.17
CA LEU A 238 10.99 1.42 6.51
C LEU A 238 11.20 2.80 7.16
N LYS A 239 11.59 3.80 6.36
CA LYS A 239 11.68 5.19 6.82
C LYS A 239 10.32 5.79 7.13
N ALA A 240 9.32 5.57 6.28
CA ALA A 240 7.95 6.05 6.52
C ALA A 240 7.33 5.42 7.78
N ALA A 241 7.68 4.18 8.12
CA ALA A 241 7.24 3.51 9.33
C ALA A 241 7.65 4.23 10.63
N THR A 242 8.70 5.06 10.59
CA THR A 242 9.18 5.80 11.79
C THR A 242 8.32 7.01 12.15
N ILE A 243 7.28 7.35 11.36
CA ILE A 243 6.39 8.48 11.66
C ILE A 243 5.57 8.16 12.91
N PRO A 244 5.62 9.01 13.97
CA PRO A 244 4.87 8.78 15.20
C PRO A 244 3.35 8.90 14.99
N ASP A 245 2.57 8.15 15.80
CA ASP A 245 1.11 8.17 15.75
C ASP A 245 0.52 9.57 15.99
N GLU A 246 1.14 10.35 16.86
CA GLU A 246 0.72 11.74 17.12
C GLU A 246 0.81 12.64 15.87
N VAL A 247 1.70 12.33 14.93
CA VAL A 247 1.81 13.05 13.66
C VAL A 247 0.82 12.51 12.65
N LEU A 248 0.61 11.19 12.61
CA LEU A 248 -0.39 10.56 11.75
C LEU A 248 -1.81 10.99 12.11
N ALA A 249 -2.09 11.22 13.38
CA ALA A 249 -3.39 11.71 13.86
C ALA A 249 -3.79 13.10 13.29
N ALA A 250 -2.84 13.85 12.74
CA ALA A 250 -3.12 15.09 12.03
C ALA A 250 -3.80 14.89 10.68
N PHE A 251 -3.71 13.70 10.09
CA PHE A 251 -4.36 13.39 8.81
C PHE A 251 -5.80 12.92 9.06
N ALA A 252 -6.76 13.58 8.42
CA ALA A 252 -8.18 13.23 8.54
C ALA A 252 -8.44 11.83 7.96
N ASP A 253 -7.78 11.50 6.85
CA ASP A 253 -7.70 10.17 6.26
C ASP A 253 -6.22 9.78 6.09
N PRO A 254 -5.73 8.75 6.83
CA PRO A 254 -4.37 8.25 6.69
C PRO A 254 -4.02 7.73 5.29
N ALA A 255 -5.02 7.33 4.49
CA ALA A 255 -4.82 6.84 3.13
C ALA A 255 -4.30 7.94 2.17
N GLU A 256 -4.53 9.21 2.50
CA GLU A 256 -4.01 10.34 1.72
C GLU A 256 -2.50 10.57 1.88
N LEU A 257 -1.87 9.95 2.91
CA LEU A 257 -0.43 10.02 3.12
C LEU A 257 0.26 8.86 2.38
N THR A 258 0.52 9.06 1.09
CA THR A 258 1.23 8.09 0.24
C THR A 258 2.73 8.04 0.54
N LEU A 259 3.45 7.02 0.03
CA LEU A 259 4.84 6.70 0.36
C LEU A 259 5.84 7.88 0.21
N ASN A 260 5.84 8.58 -0.93
CA ASN A 260 6.82 9.65 -1.14
C ASN A 260 6.60 10.87 -0.22
N PRO A 261 5.37 11.37 -0.04
CA PRO A 261 5.02 12.33 1.02
C PRO A 261 5.43 11.87 2.42
N ALA A 262 5.13 10.63 2.78
CA ALA A 262 5.49 10.04 4.08
C ALA A 262 7.00 9.99 4.27
N TYR A 263 7.76 9.57 3.27
CA TYR A 263 9.23 9.55 3.30
C TYR A 263 9.82 10.94 3.56
N ARG A 264 9.28 11.98 2.91
CA ARG A 264 9.72 13.38 3.13
C ARG A 264 9.42 13.84 4.54
N LEU A 265 8.22 13.55 5.06
CA LEU A 265 7.82 13.88 6.42
C LEU A 265 8.69 13.16 7.45
N ALA A 266 8.96 11.86 7.24
CA ALA A 266 9.85 11.08 8.09
C ALA A 266 11.28 11.63 8.10
N GLY A 267 11.79 12.10 6.95
CA GLY A 267 13.09 12.77 6.87
C GLY A 267 13.12 14.09 7.65
N ALA A 268 12.04 14.88 7.63
CA ALA A 268 11.94 16.11 8.41
C ALA A 268 11.89 15.85 9.93
N LEU A 269 11.42 14.67 10.35
CA LEU A 269 11.36 14.26 11.74
C LEU A 269 12.71 13.78 12.34
N ASP A 270 13.75 13.62 11.53
CA ASP A 270 15.09 13.23 12.02
C ASP A 270 15.76 14.35 12.84
N ASP A 271 15.55 15.59 12.47
CA ASP A 271 16.04 16.73 13.24
C ASP A 271 15.13 17.00 14.44
N LYS A 272 15.72 17.12 15.63
CA LYS A 272 14.98 17.29 16.90
C LYS A 272 14.16 18.61 16.95
N THR A 273 14.67 19.68 16.34
CA THR A 273 14.01 20.99 16.33
C THR A 273 12.82 20.98 15.40
N ARG A 274 13.01 20.44 14.19
CA ARG A 274 11.96 20.25 13.18
C ARG A 274 10.89 19.30 13.71
N ALA A 275 11.28 18.18 14.31
CA ALA A 275 10.35 17.20 14.90
C ALA A 275 9.45 17.81 15.98
N ARG A 276 10.01 18.70 16.85
CA ARG A 276 9.22 19.40 17.88
C ARG A 276 8.17 20.32 17.25
N ALA A 277 8.55 21.08 16.22
CA ALA A 277 7.63 21.96 15.50
C ALA A 277 6.53 21.17 14.76
N ILE A 278 6.91 20.10 14.06
CA ILE A 278 5.97 19.20 13.36
C ILE A 278 4.96 18.60 14.36
N ARG A 279 5.41 18.08 15.51
CA ARG A 279 4.52 17.50 16.53
C ARG A 279 3.56 18.53 17.12
N LYS A 280 4.04 19.77 17.35
CA LYS A 280 3.19 20.88 17.83
C LYS A 280 2.10 21.21 16.81
N GLU A 281 2.47 21.35 15.53
CA GLU A 281 1.52 21.65 14.47
C GLU A 281 0.55 20.47 14.22
N ALA A 282 1.04 19.24 14.32
CA ALA A 282 0.20 18.04 14.19
C ALA A 282 -0.91 18.02 15.25
N LYS A 283 -0.61 18.33 16.50
CA LYS A 283 -1.64 18.45 17.57
C LYS A 283 -2.67 19.52 17.26
N THR A 284 -2.25 20.64 16.71
CA THR A 284 -3.16 21.74 16.30
C THR A 284 -4.10 21.28 15.19
N ILE A 285 -3.55 20.63 14.17
CA ILE A 285 -4.34 20.11 13.02
C ILE A 285 -5.28 19.01 13.49
N ALA A 286 -4.82 18.08 14.32
CA ALA A 286 -5.65 16.99 14.85
C ALA A 286 -6.86 17.55 15.63
N ALA A 287 -6.66 18.58 16.47
CA ALA A 287 -7.74 19.25 17.18
C ALA A 287 -8.72 19.93 16.22
N GLN A 288 -8.22 20.60 15.17
CA GLN A 288 -9.07 21.21 14.13
C GLN A 288 -9.91 20.16 13.38
N ASN A 289 -9.31 19.03 13.01
CA ASN A 289 -10.00 17.93 12.32
C ASN A 289 -11.05 17.27 13.23
N ALA A 290 -10.74 17.10 14.53
CA ALA A 290 -11.70 16.58 15.50
C ALA A 290 -12.92 17.51 15.66
N LYS A 291 -12.70 18.82 15.74
CA LYS A 291 -13.77 19.82 15.78
C LYS A 291 -14.59 19.82 14.48
N ALA A 292 -13.94 19.81 13.32
CA ALA A 292 -14.64 19.74 12.03
C ALA A 292 -15.53 18.49 11.95
N ARG A 293 -15.05 17.33 12.42
CA ARG A 293 -15.80 16.08 12.45
C ARG A 293 -17.03 16.17 13.38
N SER A 294 -16.88 16.76 14.57
CA SER A 294 -18.00 16.96 15.50
C SER A 294 -19.08 17.92 14.96
N GLU A 295 -18.71 18.81 14.05
CA GLU A 295 -19.61 19.74 13.37
C GLU A 295 -20.12 19.20 12.01
N GLY A 296 -19.87 17.94 11.68
CA GLY A 296 -20.26 17.30 10.41
C GLY A 296 -19.52 17.84 9.18
N ARG A 297 -18.39 18.52 9.38
CA ARG A 297 -17.54 19.08 8.31
C ARG A 297 -16.38 18.15 7.99
N ALA A 298 -15.94 18.16 6.73
CA ALA A 298 -14.74 17.45 6.32
C ALA A 298 -13.49 18.02 7.04
N GLY A 299 -12.56 17.14 7.38
CA GLY A 299 -11.25 17.53 7.88
C GLY A 299 -10.35 18.13 6.80
N LEU A 300 -9.17 18.59 7.18
CA LEU A 300 -8.18 19.12 6.24
C LEU A 300 -7.70 18.01 5.28
N PRO A 301 -7.64 18.27 3.97
CA PRO A 301 -7.07 17.34 2.99
C PRO A 301 -5.61 17.01 3.30
N GLY A 302 -5.19 15.77 3.02
CA GLY A 302 -3.84 15.28 3.29
C GLY A 302 -2.71 16.13 2.70
N PRO A 303 -2.78 16.57 1.44
CA PRO A 303 -1.77 17.47 0.85
C PRO A 303 -1.63 18.81 1.59
N VAL A 304 -2.74 19.37 2.08
CA VAL A 304 -2.75 20.63 2.86
C VAL A 304 -2.12 20.38 4.24
N THR A 305 -2.50 19.29 4.90
CA THR A 305 -1.92 18.85 6.18
C THR A 305 -0.42 18.67 6.06
N LEU A 306 0.05 17.93 5.05
CA LEU A 306 1.49 17.73 4.80
C LEU A 306 2.23 19.05 4.57
N LYS A 307 1.68 19.95 3.75
CA LYS A 307 2.26 21.25 3.46
C LYS A 307 2.43 22.07 4.74
N ARG A 308 1.43 22.09 5.63
CA ARG A 308 1.48 22.80 6.91
C ARG A 308 2.54 22.21 7.85
N LEU A 309 2.61 20.88 7.96
CA LEU A 309 3.60 20.19 8.79
C LEU A 309 5.03 20.49 8.33
N LEU A 310 5.29 20.44 7.02
CA LEU A 310 6.60 20.74 6.46
C LEU A 310 6.95 22.23 6.59
N ALA A 311 5.99 23.15 6.40
CA ALA A 311 6.20 24.58 6.60
C ALA A 311 6.56 24.89 8.07
N ALA A 312 5.90 24.26 9.04
CA ALA A 312 6.27 24.38 10.45
C ALA A 312 7.69 23.89 10.74
N SER A 313 8.13 22.82 10.04
CA SER A 313 9.49 22.31 10.10
C SER A 313 10.52 23.30 9.54
N ASP A 314 10.27 23.89 8.39
CA ASP A 314 11.16 24.82 7.71
C ASP A 314 11.32 26.12 8.52
N LEU A 315 10.23 26.58 9.15
CA LEU A 315 10.25 27.73 10.07
C LEU A 315 11.10 27.46 11.32
N ALA A 316 11.01 26.25 11.87
CA ALA A 316 11.81 25.87 13.03
C ALA A 316 13.30 25.76 12.70
N GLU A 317 13.63 25.30 11.47
CA GLU A 317 15.01 25.24 10.99
C GLU A 317 15.56 26.65 10.70
N SER A 318 14.74 27.52 10.10
CA SER A 318 15.16 28.91 9.80
C SER A 318 15.33 29.79 11.04
N GLY A 319 14.73 29.40 12.17
CA GLY A 319 14.74 30.23 13.40
C GLY A 319 14.11 31.61 13.24
N GLN A 320 13.38 31.83 12.14
CA GLN A 320 12.78 33.10 11.78
C GLN A 320 11.24 33.03 11.83
N PRO A 321 10.56 34.09 12.32
CA PRO A 321 9.12 34.24 12.11
C PRO A 321 8.80 34.30 10.62
N LEU A 322 7.61 33.81 10.21
CA LEU A 322 7.10 33.79 8.85
C LEU A 322 7.23 35.11 8.06
N ALA A 323 7.29 36.21 8.77
CA ALA A 323 7.39 37.56 8.22
C ALA A 323 8.74 37.90 7.56
N ALA A 324 9.81 37.13 7.83
CA ALA A 324 11.15 37.48 7.37
C ALA A 324 11.46 37.02 5.94
N LYS A 325 10.84 35.92 5.47
CA LYS A 325 11.13 35.36 4.14
C LYS A 325 10.52 36.17 2.99
N ASP A 326 9.49 36.96 3.27
CA ASP A 326 8.83 37.84 2.29
C ASP A 326 9.07 39.31 2.55
N PHE A 327 10.02 39.64 3.45
CA PHE A 327 10.33 41.03 3.77
C PHE A 327 11.04 41.68 2.60
N ARG A 328 10.31 42.52 1.86
CA ARG A 328 10.84 43.36 0.79
C ARG A 328 10.54 44.80 1.17
N MET A 329 11.52 45.64 1.08
CA MET A 329 11.41 47.08 1.38
C MET A 329 12.22 47.85 0.35
N GLU A 330 11.63 48.90 -0.21
CA GLU A 330 12.32 49.81 -1.12
C GLU A 330 12.23 51.20 -0.53
N ILE A 331 13.36 51.95 -0.50
CA ILE A 331 13.41 53.32 -0.12
C ILE A 331 13.71 54.14 -1.34
N SER A 332 12.84 55.12 -1.61
CA SER A 332 12.96 56.04 -2.73
C SER A 332 13.56 57.37 -2.30
N GLY A 333 14.40 57.93 -3.11
CA GLY A 333 14.99 59.24 -2.93
C GLY A 333 14.09 60.42 -3.36
N PRO A 334 14.57 61.64 -3.23
CA PRO A 334 13.81 62.85 -3.52
C PRO A 334 13.32 62.95 -4.96
N TYR A 335 13.90 62.20 -5.88
CA TYR A 335 13.52 62.19 -7.30
C TYR A 335 12.67 60.97 -7.67
N GLY A 336 12.06 60.27 -6.70
CA GLY A 336 11.22 59.06 -6.91
C GLY A 336 11.97 57.83 -7.40
N ARG A 337 13.31 57.83 -7.43
CA ARG A 337 14.14 56.68 -7.79
C ARG A 337 14.49 55.88 -6.55
N THR A 338 14.47 54.55 -6.63
CA THR A 338 14.89 53.65 -5.54
C THR A 338 16.37 53.89 -5.25
N ILE A 339 16.70 54.23 -4.00
CA ILE A 339 18.07 54.43 -3.53
C ILE A 339 18.60 53.23 -2.79
N LEU A 340 17.71 52.43 -2.18
CA LEU A 340 18.04 51.22 -1.47
C LEU A 340 16.86 50.24 -1.53
N ALA A 341 17.12 48.95 -1.83
CA ALA A 341 16.14 47.89 -1.80
C ALA A 341 16.64 46.69 -1.01
N VAL A 342 15.84 46.19 -0.07
CA VAL A 342 16.07 44.89 0.58
C VAL A 342 15.54 43.80 -0.33
N LYS A 343 16.44 42.95 -0.84
CA LYS A 343 16.10 41.86 -1.78
C LYS A 343 15.82 40.55 -1.09
N ASP A 344 16.58 40.24 -0.06
CA ASP A 344 16.45 38.97 0.66
C ASP A 344 16.92 39.09 2.11
N VAL A 345 16.27 38.36 2.99
CA VAL A 345 16.62 38.26 4.41
C VAL A 345 16.81 36.78 4.73
N THR A 346 18.04 36.40 5.00
CA THR A 346 18.44 35.01 5.32
C THR A 346 19.04 34.93 6.73
N ARG A 347 19.31 33.74 7.23
CA ARG A 347 20.05 33.49 8.46
C ARG A 347 21.47 34.06 8.44
N GLN A 348 22.05 34.14 7.26
CA GLN A 348 23.43 34.59 7.07
C GLN A 348 23.55 36.10 6.96
N GLY A 349 22.44 36.81 6.73
CA GLY A 349 22.44 38.24 6.61
C GLY A 349 21.28 38.78 5.75
N VAL A 350 21.30 40.09 5.58
CA VAL A 350 20.34 40.82 4.74
C VAL A 350 21.04 41.28 3.47
N THR A 351 20.47 40.91 2.30
CA THR A 351 20.96 41.36 1.01
C THR A 351 20.30 42.67 0.64
N ILE A 352 21.11 43.71 0.55
CA ILE A 352 20.68 45.06 0.18
C ILE A 352 21.25 45.39 -1.20
N GLN A 353 20.41 45.88 -2.07
CA GLN A 353 20.79 46.35 -3.39
C GLN A 353 20.81 47.89 -3.39
N LEU A 354 21.92 48.45 -3.82
CA LEU A 354 22.09 49.92 -4.07
C LEU A 354 22.12 50.13 -5.59
N PRO A 355 21.06 50.71 -6.17
CA PRO A 355 21.06 50.98 -7.60
C PRO A 355 22.09 52.05 -8.03
N MET A 356 22.89 51.76 -9.04
CA MET A 356 24.01 52.60 -9.47
C MET A 356 23.62 54.01 -10.00
N ALA A 357 22.39 54.21 -10.37
CA ALA A 357 21.90 55.50 -10.94
C ALA A 357 20.87 56.17 -10.05
N SER A 358 20.96 55.98 -8.73
CA SER A 358 19.99 56.56 -7.79
C SER A 358 20.09 58.08 -7.61
N GLY A 359 21.24 58.64 -7.91
CA GLY A 359 21.52 60.11 -7.70
C GLY A 359 21.57 60.50 -6.21
N ALA A 360 21.64 59.54 -5.29
CA ALA A 360 21.69 59.78 -3.87
C ALA A 360 23.12 60.05 -3.39
N GLY A 361 23.30 61.08 -2.56
CA GLY A 361 24.58 61.32 -1.86
C GLY A 361 24.75 60.40 -0.65
N ASP A 362 25.99 60.34 -0.12
CA ASP A 362 26.37 59.47 1.00
C ASP A 362 25.49 59.65 2.24
N GLU A 363 25.08 60.87 2.59
CA GLU A 363 24.19 61.14 3.72
C GLU A 363 22.80 60.52 3.52
N GLN A 364 22.28 60.56 2.31
CA GLN A 364 20.98 59.97 1.97
C GLN A 364 21.01 58.43 2.00
N LEU A 365 22.09 57.84 1.52
CA LEU A 365 22.33 56.40 1.62
C LEU A 365 22.47 55.93 3.08
N ALA A 366 23.18 56.68 3.89
CA ALA A 366 23.33 56.40 5.33
C ALA A 366 21.98 56.49 6.06
N ALA A 367 21.17 57.51 5.77
CA ALA A 367 19.83 57.68 6.35
C ALA A 367 18.90 56.51 5.93
N ALA A 368 18.89 56.13 4.65
CA ALA A 368 18.13 55.02 4.14
C ALA A 368 18.54 53.67 4.79
N LEU A 369 19.84 53.45 4.98
CA LEU A 369 20.33 52.23 5.64
C LEU A 369 19.89 52.20 7.11
N LYS A 370 19.97 53.31 7.84
CA LYS A 370 19.48 53.41 9.24
C LYS A 370 17.98 53.12 9.31
N GLU A 371 17.19 53.60 8.38
CA GLU A 371 15.76 53.34 8.30
C GLU A 371 15.47 51.84 8.09
N VAL A 372 16.14 51.20 7.14
CA VAL A 372 16.03 49.76 6.92
C VAL A 372 16.39 48.99 8.18
N LEU A 373 17.50 49.28 8.83
CA LEU A 373 17.92 48.64 10.06
C LEU A 373 16.90 48.81 11.20
N ASN A 374 16.27 49.96 11.31
CA ASN A 374 15.23 50.21 12.29
C ASN A 374 13.96 49.39 12.00
N VAL A 375 13.57 49.30 10.74
CA VAL A 375 12.40 48.51 10.35
C VAL A 375 12.67 47.01 10.51
N LEU A 376 13.87 46.52 10.18
CA LEU A 376 14.28 45.14 10.43
C LEU A 376 14.22 44.77 11.91
N ARG A 377 14.75 45.64 12.79
CA ARG A 377 14.71 45.47 14.27
C ARG A 377 13.28 45.46 14.80
N LYS A 378 12.39 46.35 14.32
CA LYS A 378 10.96 46.37 14.69
C LYS A 378 10.23 45.07 14.27
N ASN A 379 10.68 44.42 13.21
CA ASN A 379 10.13 43.14 12.76
C ASN A 379 10.85 41.92 13.38
N GLY A 380 11.68 42.14 14.43
CA GLY A 380 12.34 41.05 15.16
C GLY A 380 13.56 40.46 14.45
N ILE A 381 14.08 41.13 13.41
CA ILE A 381 15.27 40.72 12.69
C ILE A 381 16.48 41.42 13.29
N SER A 382 17.27 40.68 14.10
CA SER A 382 18.50 41.21 14.69
C SER A 382 19.61 41.26 13.65
N VAL A 383 20.01 42.47 13.27
CA VAL A 383 21.25 42.71 12.52
C VAL A 383 22.21 43.32 13.52
N SER A 384 23.17 42.50 13.97
CA SER A 384 24.27 42.90 14.85
C SER A 384 25.50 43.26 14.05
#